data_90c0362384ce1d458001b053dc6ce567
#
_entry.id   90c0362384ce1d458001b053dc6ce567
#
_cell.length_a   1.000
_cell.length_b   1.000
_cell.length_c   1.000
_cell.angle_alpha   90.00
_cell.angle_beta   90.00
_cell.angle_gamma   90.00
#
_symmetry.space_group_name_H-M   'P 1'
#
loop_
_entity.id
_entity.type
_entity.pdbx_description
1 polymer ?
#
loop_
_entity_poly.entity_id
_entity_poly.type
_entity_poly.pdbx_seq_one_letter_code
_entity_poly.pdbx_strand_id
1 'polypeptide(L)' 'MEPREYLLTRIDGDYAYLQRTDTPSDEELFIARELLPPDADEGSRLRYEMLEYTLI' A
#
# COMPACT_ATOMS: atom_id res chain seq x y z
N MET A 1 14.48 4.58 -9.36
CA MET A 1 13.84 4.28 -8.07
C MET A 1 13.42 2.82 -8.06
N GLU A 2 13.75 2.10 -7.02
CA GLU A 2 13.38 0.69 -6.91
C GLU A 2 11.93 0.55 -6.47
N PRO A 3 11.16 -0.33 -7.09
CA PRO A 3 9.79 -0.57 -6.66
C PRO A 3 9.75 -1.13 -5.24
N ARG A 4 8.68 -0.80 -4.53
CA ARG A 4 8.43 -1.32 -3.19
C ARG A 4 7.10 -2.07 -3.20
N GLU A 5 7.01 -3.11 -2.40
CA GLU A 5 5.79 -3.90 -2.31
C GLU A 5 5.18 -3.79 -0.92
N TYR A 6 3.86 -3.71 -0.88
CA TYR A 6 3.12 -3.51 0.36
C TYR A 6 1.91 -4.42 0.41
N LEU A 7 1.49 -4.71 1.63
CA LEU A 7 0.19 -5.33 1.92
C LEU A 7 -0.71 -4.25 2.51
N LEU A 8 -1.89 -4.10 1.96
CA LEU A 8 -2.91 -3.20 2.51
C LEU A 8 -3.54 -3.90 3.71
N THR A 9 -3.16 -3.49 4.91
CA THR A 9 -3.57 -4.18 6.13
C THR A 9 -4.89 -3.69 6.67
N ARG A 10 -5.19 -2.40 6.49
CA ARG A 10 -6.41 -1.82 7.05
C ARG A 10 -6.80 -0.55 6.32
N ILE A 11 -8.10 -0.35 6.16
CA ILE A 11 -8.66 0.91 5.69
C ILE A 11 -9.47 1.50 6.85
N ASP A 12 -9.22 2.77 7.13
CA ASP A 12 -9.90 3.48 8.19
C ASP A 12 -10.38 4.82 7.65
N GLY A 13 -11.64 4.90 7.25
CA GLY A 13 -12.22 6.09 6.67
C GLY A 13 -11.51 6.49 5.37
N ASP A 14 -10.90 7.67 5.37
CA ASP A 14 -10.21 8.21 4.20
C ASP A 14 -8.74 7.81 4.14
N TYR A 15 -8.29 6.94 5.02
CA TYR A 15 -6.88 6.56 5.14
C TYR A 15 -6.70 5.06 5.05
N ALA A 16 -5.48 4.67 4.66
CA ALA A 16 -5.11 3.27 4.55
C ALA A 16 -3.75 3.04 5.21
N TYR A 17 -3.59 1.84 5.76
CA TYR A 17 -2.35 1.40 6.40
C TYR A 17 -1.73 0.31 5.56
N LEU A 18 -0.45 0.48 5.23
CA LEU A 18 0.29 -0.44 4.40
C LEU A 18 1.47 -1.00 5.19
N GLN A 19 1.70 -2.29 5.03
CA GLN A 19 2.86 -2.95 5.60
C GLN A 19 3.78 -3.37 4.46
N ARG A 20 5.05 -3.00 4.53
CA ARG A 20 6.01 -3.37 3.50
C ARG A 20 6.26 -4.87 3.53
N THR A 21 6.30 -5.51 2.36
CA THR A 21 6.45 -6.97 2.25
C THR A 21 7.74 -7.40 1.57
N ASP A 22 8.43 -6.48 0.91
CA ASP A 22 9.65 -6.82 0.17
C ASP A 22 10.92 -6.78 1.04
N THR A 23 10.82 -6.23 2.25
CA THR A 23 11.90 -6.24 3.23
C THR A 23 11.31 -6.39 4.62
N PRO A 24 12.05 -6.95 5.58
CA PRO A 24 11.61 -6.95 6.97
C PRO A 24 11.49 -5.52 7.49
N SER A 25 10.31 -5.16 7.99
CA SER A 25 10.06 -3.83 8.52
C SER A 25 8.86 -3.88 9.47
N ASP A 26 8.98 -3.23 10.61
CA ASP A 26 7.86 -3.09 11.54
C ASP A 26 7.10 -1.80 11.32
N GLU A 27 7.52 -1.00 10.34
CA GLU A 27 6.88 0.28 10.09
C GLU A 27 5.64 0.12 9.22
N GLU A 28 4.58 0.82 9.61
CA GLU A 28 3.40 0.95 8.78
C GLU A 28 3.46 2.27 8.02
N LEU A 29 3.09 2.23 6.76
CA LEU A 29 2.91 3.42 5.95
C LEU A 29 1.46 3.83 6.03
N PHE A 30 1.21 5.10 6.28
CA PHE A 30 -0.12 5.68 6.43
C PHE A 30 -0.35 6.66 5.28
N ILE A 31 -1.32 6.35 4.43
CA ILE A 31 -1.56 7.15 3.22
C ILE A 31 -3.04 7.46 3.06
N ALA A 32 -3.33 8.46 2.22
CA ALA A 32 -4.70 8.75 1.84
C ALA A 32 -5.24 7.60 0.97
N ARG A 33 -6.45 7.15 1.28
CA ARG A 33 -7.09 6.05 0.56
C ARG A 33 -7.22 6.34 -0.94
N GLU A 34 -7.44 7.59 -1.31
CA GLU A 34 -7.59 7.98 -2.71
C GLU A 34 -6.35 7.76 -3.57
N LEU A 35 -5.19 7.55 -2.94
CA LEU A 35 -3.96 7.23 -3.65
C LEU A 35 -3.91 5.78 -4.11
N LEU A 36 -4.82 4.95 -3.63
CA LEU A 36 -4.87 3.53 -3.97
C LEU A 36 -5.65 3.31 -5.27
N PRO A 37 -5.37 2.21 -6.00
CA PRO A 37 -6.24 1.82 -7.10
C PRO A 37 -7.68 1.61 -6.62
N PRO A 38 -8.68 1.90 -7.45
CA PRO A 38 -10.08 1.80 -7.02
C PRO A 38 -10.51 0.39 -6.61
N ASP A 39 -9.83 -0.64 -7.11
CA ASP A 39 -10.13 -2.02 -6.77
C ASP A 39 -9.38 -2.53 -5.54
N ALA A 40 -8.53 -1.71 -4.94
CA ALA A 40 -7.78 -2.12 -3.76
C ALA A 40 -8.68 -2.21 -2.53
N ASP A 41 -8.46 -3.25 -1.71
CA ASP A 41 -9.21 -3.46 -0.49
C ASP A 41 -8.27 -4.07 0.54
N GLU A 42 -8.74 -4.22 1.76
CA GLU A 42 -7.96 -4.87 2.81
C GLU A 42 -7.53 -6.26 2.37
N GLY A 43 -6.25 -6.55 2.52
CA GLY A 43 -5.66 -7.79 2.04
C GLY A 43 -5.04 -7.70 0.66
N SER A 44 -5.25 -6.60 -0.06
CA SER A 44 -4.65 -6.40 -1.39
C SER A 44 -3.15 -6.22 -1.29
N ARG A 45 -2.43 -6.70 -2.31
CA ARG A 45 -1.01 -6.46 -2.46
C ARG A 45 -0.78 -5.37 -3.48
N LEU A 46 0.15 -4.48 -3.18
CA LEU A 46 0.40 -3.29 -3.97
C LEU A 46 1.87 -3.17 -4.28
N ARG A 47 2.17 -2.62 -5.44
CA ARG A 47 3.52 -2.18 -5.80
C ARG A 47 3.53 -0.67 -5.91
N TYR A 48 4.51 -0.05 -5.28
CA TYR A 48 4.74 1.39 -5.40
C TYR A 48 5.92 1.63 -6.31
N GLU A 49 5.65 2.25 -7.44
CA GLU A 49 6.67 2.51 -8.45
C GLU A 49 6.27 3.75 -9.21
N MET A 50 7.25 4.61 -9.49
CA MET A 50 7.04 5.85 -10.25
C MET A 50 5.91 6.71 -9.67
N LEU A 51 5.91 6.85 -8.35
CA LEU A 51 4.95 7.65 -7.60
C LEU A 51 3.51 7.16 -7.72
N GLU A 52 3.32 5.89 -8.00
CA GLU A 52 2.00 5.31 -8.21
C GLU A 52 1.87 3.95 -7.54
N TYR A 53 0.71 3.67 -6.95
CA TYR A 53 0.38 2.37 -6.38
C TYR A 53 -0.42 1.56 -7.39
N THR A 54 -0.01 0.31 -7.62
CA THR A 54 -0.74 -0.60 -8.50
C THR A 54 -0.99 -1.92 -7.79
N LEU A 55 -2.08 -2.59 -8.15
CA LEU A 55 -2.37 -3.94 -7.64
C LEU A 55 -1.45 -4.96 -8.32
N ILE A 56 -0.98 -5.91 -7.54
CA ILE A 56 -0.17 -7.01 -8.06
C ILE A 56 -0.72 -8.37 -7.66
#